data_17a6c5731b65e3d47f3ce4ea8485f873
#
_entry.id   17a6c5731b65e3d47f3ce4ea8485f873
#
_cell.length_a   1.000
_cell.length_b   1.000
_cell.length_c   1.000
_cell.angle_alpha   90.00
_cell.angle_beta   90.00
_cell.angle_gamma   90.00
#
_symmetry.space_group_name_H-M   'P 1'
#
loop_
_entity.id
_entity.type
_entity.pdbx_description
1 polymer ?
#
loop_
_entity_poly.entity_id
_entity_poly.type
_entity_poly.pdbx_seq_one_letter_code
_entity_poly.pdbx_strand_id
1 'polypeptide(L)'
;MIPKIIHYCWFGGNPLPEQAQKCIASWRKYLPEYEIWQWSERPLHENVNVIKDNQDNWDNIELAQRLNFLNQRSDLNSLNERSALNQRKARLEHPRKRVMVFDVEMIPYTAEAYKQKKYAFVSDYARFWILYKYGGIYFDTDVEVIRPLDEIIAQGNFMGFELNPDGENDPQKYAPRYAFAVNPGVGLGMEKEHPFIKTMLDKYAQLEYETPVFPWGKTIVAYTTEELCKLGLKNVQGIQEVQGIKVYPSEYFSPIDVISGKLHITKNTYTIHRYMGSWGDKRHRSWKDLIRSYIPEWVFYLNNKIKRRRYKIK
;
A
#
# COMPACT_ATOMS: atom_id res chain seq x y z
N MET A 1 -5.80 15.34 9.02
CA MET A 1 -4.64 14.60 9.60
C MET A 1 -4.78 13.12 9.30
N ILE A 2 -3.74 12.45 8.83
CA ILE A 2 -3.76 11.01 8.51
C ILE A 2 -4.01 10.20 9.78
N PRO A 3 -5.06 9.35 9.84
CA PRO A 3 -5.32 8.48 10.99
C PRO A 3 -4.17 7.47 11.22
N LYS A 4 -3.91 7.13 12.49
CA LYS A 4 -2.90 6.14 12.88
C LYS A 4 -3.37 4.70 12.61
N ILE A 5 -3.71 4.38 11.37
CA ILE A 5 -4.16 3.07 10.92
C ILE A 5 -3.33 2.67 9.70
N ILE A 6 -2.80 1.45 9.72
CA ILE A 6 -2.15 0.82 8.57
C ILE A 6 -3.10 -0.23 8.02
N HIS A 7 -3.40 -0.13 6.74
CA HIS A 7 -4.26 -1.06 6.02
C HIS A 7 -3.44 -1.91 5.06
N TYR A 8 -3.83 -3.17 4.93
CA TYR A 8 -3.36 -4.05 3.87
C TYR A 8 -4.46 -5.03 3.46
N CYS A 9 -4.43 -5.47 2.21
CA CYS A 9 -5.36 -6.44 1.67
C CYS A 9 -4.70 -7.82 1.57
N TRP A 10 -5.48 -8.87 1.91
CA TRP A 10 -5.09 -10.25 1.69
C TRP A 10 -6.31 -11.08 1.35
N PHE A 11 -6.52 -11.30 0.06
CA PHE A 11 -7.65 -12.02 -0.50
C PHE A 11 -7.27 -13.45 -0.91
N GLY A 12 -8.28 -14.33 -1.07
CA GLY A 12 -8.12 -15.70 -1.54
C GLY A 12 -7.92 -16.74 -0.44
N GLY A 13 -7.94 -16.35 0.84
CA GLY A 13 -7.96 -17.25 2.00
C GLY A 13 -6.65 -18.03 2.25
N ASN A 14 -5.61 -17.82 1.45
CA ASN A 14 -4.33 -18.49 1.66
C ASN A 14 -3.56 -17.91 2.86
N PRO A 15 -2.71 -18.71 3.54
CA PRO A 15 -1.81 -18.18 4.57
C PRO A 15 -0.89 -17.08 4.02
N LEU A 16 -0.59 -16.08 4.84
CA LEU A 16 0.41 -15.06 4.50
C LEU A 16 1.79 -15.71 4.35
N PRO A 17 2.49 -15.48 3.23
CA PRO A 17 3.87 -15.93 3.05
C PRO A 17 4.79 -15.38 4.15
N GLU A 18 5.86 -16.11 4.48
CA GLU A 18 6.83 -15.72 5.50
C GLU A 18 7.38 -14.30 5.28
N GLN A 19 7.69 -13.95 4.04
CA GLN A 19 8.18 -12.61 3.71
C GLN A 19 7.15 -11.52 4.02
N ALA A 20 5.87 -11.75 3.71
CA ALA A 20 4.80 -10.82 4.06
C ALA A 20 4.66 -10.67 5.59
N GLN A 21 4.78 -11.78 6.33
CA GLN A 21 4.78 -11.74 7.79
C GLN A 21 5.94 -10.91 8.34
N LYS A 22 7.15 -11.02 7.76
CA LYS A 22 8.32 -10.19 8.12
C LYS A 22 8.08 -8.71 7.85
N CYS A 23 7.49 -8.37 6.70
CA CYS A 23 7.14 -6.99 6.38
C CYS A 23 6.13 -6.43 7.40
N ILE A 24 5.05 -7.16 7.70
CA ILE A 24 4.04 -6.73 8.69
C ILE A 24 4.66 -6.63 10.10
N ALA A 25 5.59 -7.50 10.46
CA ALA A 25 6.31 -7.40 11.73
C ALA A 25 7.16 -6.11 11.81
N SER A 26 7.72 -5.65 10.68
CA SER A 26 8.46 -4.39 10.63
C SER A 26 7.55 -3.19 10.89
N TRP A 27 6.29 -3.21 10.42
CA TRP A 27 5.33 -2.13 10.70
C TRP A 27 5.06 -1.98 12.19
N ARG A 28 4.87 -3.11 12.90
CA ARG A 28 4.69 -3.10 14.36
C ARG A 28 5.91 -2.56 15.10
N LYS A 29 7.11 -2.87 14.59
CA LYS A 29 8.37 -2.43 15.18
C LYS A 29 8.57 -0.92 15.07
N TYR A 30 8.33 -0.36 13.89
CA TYR A 30 8.66 1.04 13.60
C TYR A 30 7.47 2.00 13.70
N LEU A 31 6.24 1.47 13.73
CA LEU A 31 4.98 2.21 13.84
C LEU A 31 4.11 1.61 14.96
N PRO A 32 4.63 1.50 16.20
CA PRO A 32 3.97 0.78 17.29
C PRO A 32 2.64 1.41 17.72
N GLU A 33 2.43 2.70 17.46
CA GLU A 33 1.20 3.42 17.79
C GLU A 33 0.09 3.24 16.76
N TYR A 34 0.37 2.53 15.65
CA TYR A 34 -0.59 2.34 14.56
C TYR A 34 -1.37 1.05 14.76
N GLU A 35 -2.67 1.11 14.60
CA GLU A 35 -3.50 -0.08 14.42
C GLU A 35 -3.20 -0.70 13.04
N ILE A 36 -3.16 -2.03 12.96
CA ILE A 36 -2.95 -2.75 11.70
C ILE A 36 -4.23 -3.50 11.34
N TRP A 37 -4.84 -3.10 10.23
CA TRP A 37 -6.10 -3.65 9.74
C TRP A 37 -5.86 -4.49 8.48
N GLN A 38 -6.15 -5.79 8.59
CA GLN A 38 -6.16 -6.69 7.44
C GLN A 38 -7.55 -6.67 6.79
N TRP A 39 -7.59 -6.51 5.48
CA TRP A 39 -8.81 -6.61 4.70
C TRP A 39 -8.85 -7.92 3.94
N SER A 40 -10.00 -8.62 4.00
CA SER A 40 -10.23 -9.93 3.39
C SER A 40 -11.67 -10.01 2.90
N GLU A 41 -11.96 -10.91 1.98
CA GLU A 41 -13.31 -11.17 1.48
C GLU A 41 -14.17 -11.99 2.46
N ARG A 42 -13.56 -12.61 3.45
CA ARG A 42 -14.23 -13.49 4.43
C ARG A 42 -13.68 -13.28 5.83
N PRO A 43 -14.51 -13.53 6.85
CA PRO A 43 -14.02 -13.65 8.21
C PRO A 43 -12.98 -14.79 8.27
N LEU A 44 -11.79 -14.50 8.80
CA LEU A 44 -10.81 -15.54 9.08
C LEU A 44 -11.23 -16.25 10.36
N HIS A 45 -11.67 -17.54 10.25
CA HIS A 45 -12.01 -18.47 11.34
C HIS A 45 -12.42 -17.89 12.72
N GLU A 46 -13.27 -18.59 13.45
CA GLU A 46 -14.05 -18.20 14.65
C GLU A 46 -13.28 -17.55 15.83
N ASN A 47 -11.95 -17.52 15.81
CA ASN A 47 -11.10 -16.97 16.87
C ASN A 47 -10.56 -15.56 16.60
N VAL A 48 -10.91 -14.91 15.50
CA VAL A 48 -10.50 -13.55 15.18
C VAL A 48 -11.73 -12.65 15.28
N ASN A 49 -11.65 -11.58 16.08
CA ASN A 49 -12.71 -10.56 16.13
C ASN A 49 -12.85 -9.94 14.73
N VAL A 50 -13.83 -10.42 13.98
CA VAL A 50 -14.22 -9.87 12.68
C VAL A 50 -15.13 -8.69 12.96
N ILE A 51 -14.70 -7.50 12.58
CA ILE A 51 -15.54 -6.33 12.56
C ILE A 51 -16.18 -6.29 11.18
N LYS A 52 -17.45 -6.69 11.10
CA LYS A 52 -18.28 -6.39 9.94
C LYS A 52 -18.51 -4.89 9.91
N ASP A 53 -18.38 -4.30 8.75
CA ASP A 53 -18.58 -2.86 8.56
C ASP A 53 -20.08 -2.56 8.59
N ASN A 54 -20.66 -2.61 9.79
CA ASN A 54 -21.98 -2.11 10.10
C ASN A 54 -21.83 -0.98 11.13
N GLN A 55 -22.76 -0.07 11.13
CA GLN A 55 -22.88 1.16 11.91
C GLN A 55 -22.61 1.01 13.43
N ASP A 56 -22.52 -0.24 13.92
CA ASP A 56 -22.36 -0.62 15.33
C ASP A 56 -20.91 -0.44 15.88
N ASN A 57 -19.98 0.04 15.08
CA ASN A 57 -18.56 0.15 15.49
C ASN A 57 -18.28 1.37 16.38
N TRP A 58 -19.20 2.33 16.46
CA TRP A 58 -19.10 3.48 17.36
C TRP A 58 -19.29 3.09 18.81
N ASP A 59 -20.12 2.08 19.08
CA ASP A 59 -20.39 1.60 20.44
C ASP A 59 -19.14 0.98 21.10
N ASN A 60 -18.25 0.39 20.32
CA ASN A 60 -16.98 -0.17 20.82
C ASN A 60 -15.94 0.90 21.16
N ILE A 61 -15.96 2.04 20.45
CA ILE A 61 -15.09 3.20 20.76
C ILE A 61 -15.62 3.89 22.03
N GLU A 62 -16.92 4.03 22.16
CA GLU A 62 -17.56 4.58 23.36
C GLU A 62 -17.36 3.65 24.57
N LEU A 63 -17.40 2.32 24.38
CA LEU A 63 -17.10 1.34 25.41
C LEU A 63 -15.63 1.41 25.86
N ALA A 64 -14.69 1.60 24.94
CA ALA A 64 -13.27 1.78 25.27
C ALA A 64 -13.03 3.09 26.05
N GLN A 65 -13.75 4.17 25.69
CA GLN A 65 -13.72 5.44 26.42
C GLN A 65 -14.37 5.33 27.81
N ARG A 66 -15.48 4.60 27.94
CA ARG A 66 -16.13 4.30 29.22
C ARG A 66 -15.25 3.43 30.13
N LEU A 67 -14.53 2.45 29.59
CA LEU A 67 -13.57 1.62 30.33
C LEU A 67 -12.40 2.44 30.85
N ASN A 68 -11.90 3.40 30.08
CA ASN A 68 -10.89 4.35 30.54
C ASN A 68 -11.40 5.27 31.66
N PHE A 69 -12.65 5.69 31.60
CA PHE A 69 -13.29 6.49 32.64
C PHE A 69 -13.49 5.69 33.95
N LEU A 70 -13.87 4.41 33.85
CA LEU A 70 -14.04 3.52 35.01
C LEU A 70 -12.70 3.15 35.67
N ASN A 71 -11.59 3.10 34.90
CA ASN A 71 -10.26 2.86 35.43
C ASN A 71 -9.69 4.02 36.28
N GLN A 72 -10.29 5.20 36.18
CA GLN A 72 -9.90 6.37 37.01
C GLN A 72 -10.60 6.38 38.40
N ARG A 73 -11.53 5.46 38.65
CA ARG A 73 -12.16 5.29 39.96
C ARG A 73 -11.48 4.16 40.76
N SER A 74 -11.00 4.49 41.93
CA SER A 74 -10.15 3.68 42.81
C SER A 74 -10.85 2.53 43.57
N ASP A 75 -12.01 2.04 43.14
CA ASP A 75 -12.89 1.17 43.95
C ASP A 75 -12.85 -0.32 43.60
N LEU A 76 -11.82 -0.79 42.86
CA LEU A 76 -11.65 -2.22 42.54
C LEU A 76 -10.85 -2.94 43.63
N ASN A 77 -11.56 -3.56 44.58
CA ASN A 77 -10.96 -4.13 45.80
C ASN A 77 -10.62 -5.63 45.73
N SER A 78 -10.75 -6.35 44.60
CA SER A 78 -10.39 -7.77 44.54
C SER A 78 -9.19 -8.05 43.60
N LEU A 79 -8.29 -8.92 44.06
CA LEU A 79 -7.10 -9.39 43.30
C LEU A 79 -7.49 -10.03 41.96
N ASN A 80 -8.67 -10.71 41.92
CA ASN A 80 -9.17 -11.35 40.70
C ASN A 80 -9.65 -10.32 39.66
N GLU A 81 -10.29 -9.23 40.10
CA GLU A 81 -10.73 -8.14 39.21
C GLU A 81 -9.54 -7.35 38.68
N ARG A 82 -8.50 -7.11 39.50
CA ARG A 82 -7.24 -6.50 39.04
C ARG A 82 -6.52 -7.37 38.04
N SER A 83 -6.47 -8.70 38.24
CA SER A 83 -5.88 -9.64 37.31
C SER A 83 -6.65 -9.67 35.97
N ALA A 84 -7.98 -9.73 36.02
CA ALA A 84 -8.83 -9.66 34.83
C ALA A 84 -8.73 -8.31 34.13
N LEU A 85 -8.60 -7.21 34.86
CA LEU A 85 -8.39 -5.87 34.34
C LEU A 85 -7.01 -5.74 33.70
N ASN A 86 -5.95 -6.26 34.34
CA ASN A 86 -4.60 -6.27 33.76
C ASN A 86 -4.50 -7.16 32.52
N GLN A 87 -5.19 -8.32 32.49
CA GLN A 87 -5.31 -9.13 31.29
C GLN A 87 -6.11 -8.43 30.18
N ARG A 88 -7.17 -7.69 30.54
CA ARG A 88 -7.92 -6.85 29.60
C ARG A 88 -7.08 -5.67 29.12
N LYS A 89 -6.31 -5.04 30.00
CA LYS A 89 -5.39 -3.94 29.68
C LYS A 89 -4.25 -4.42 28.78
N ALA A 90 -3.62 -5.55 29.09
CA ALA A 90 -2.61 -6.20 28.22
C ALA A 90 -3.19 -6.63 26.87
N ARG A 91 -4.48 -7.00 26.82
CA ARG A 91 -5.21 -7.25 25.57
C ARG A 91 -5.53 -5.97 24.77
N LEU A 92 -5.62 -4.81 25.42
CA LEU A 92 -5.82 -3.50 24.78
C LEU A 92 -4.50 -2.84 24.39
N GLU A 93 -3.42 -3.12 25.13
CA GLU A 93 -2.07 -2.58 24.91
C GLU A 93 -1.32 -3.29 23.77
N HIS A 94 -1.71 -4.51 23.39
CA HIS A 94 -1.20 -5.10 22.14
C HIS A 94 -2.14 -4.70 21.01
N PRO A 95 -1.65 -3.97 20.01
CA PRO A 95 -2.45 -3.60 18.84
C PRO A 95 -2.98 -4.88 18.19
N ARG A 96 -4.27 -5.15 18.40
CA ARG A 96 -4.93 -6.34 17.87
C ARG A 96 -4.91 -6.21 16.36
N LYS A 97 -4.46 -7.25 15.68
CA LYS A 97 -4.71 -7.40 14.26
C LYS A 97 -6.22 -7.41 14.08
N ARG A 98 -6.78 -6.36 13.51
CA ARG A 98 -8.19 -6.33 13.12
C ARG A 98 -8.32 -6.97 11.74
N VAL A 99 -9.30 -7.83 11.57
CA VAL A 99 -9.67 -8.36 10.26
C VAL A 99 -10.98 -7.72 9.86
N MET A 100 -10.93 -7.00 8.75
CA MET A 100 -12.06 -6.30 8.15
C MET A 100 -12.53 -7.06 6.93
N VAL A 101 -13.81 -7.00 6.63
CA VAL A 101 -14.40 -7.61 5.43
C VAL A 101 -14.56 -6.55 4.36
N PHE A 102 -14.05 -6.85 3.18
CA PHE A 102 -14.25 -6.08 1.97
C PHE A 102 -15.22 -6.83 1.04
N ASP A 103 -16.23 -6.16 0.54
CA ASP A 103 -17.13 -6.71 -0.44
C ASP A 103 -16.48 -6.69 -1.83
N VAL A 104 -16.06 -7.87 -2.29
CA VAL A 104 -15.38 -8.02 -3.60
C VAL A 104 -16.33 -7.85 -4.78
N GLU A 105 -17.65 -7.90 -4.55
CA GLU A 105 -18.70 -7.71 -5.55
C GLU A 105 -19.18 -6.24 -5.66
N MET A 106 -18.54 -5.34 -4.91
CA MET A 106 -18.91 -3.92 -4.84
C MET A 106 -18.96 -3.23 -6.21
N ILE A 107 -18.06 -3.59 -7.13
CA ILE A 107 -18.05 -3.11 -8.51
C ILE A 107 -17.72 -4.25 -9.49
N PRO A 108 -18.13 -4.16 -10.76
CA PRO A 108 -17.86 -5.21 -11.76
C PRO A 108 -16.38 -5.56 -11.91
N TYR A 109 -15.48 -4.57 -11.81
CA TYR A 109 -14.05 -4.76 -11.89
C TYR A 109 -13.53 -5.72 -10.81
N THR A 110 -13.88 -5.49 -9.53
CA THR A 110 -13.42 -6.34 -8.42
C THR A 110 -14.05 -7.72 -8.43
N ALA A 111 -15.33 -7.81 -8.80
CA ALA A 111 -16.06 -9.08 -8.92
C ALA A 111 -15.39 -10.00 -9.95
N GLU A 112 -15.10 -9.47 -11.15
CA GLU A 112 -14.47 -10.27 -12.20
C GLU A 112 -13.01 -10.61 -11.88
N ALA A 113 -12.22 -9.66 -11.34
CA ALA A 113 -10.86 -9.91 -10.88
C ALA A 113 -10.82 -11.01 -9.80
N TYR A 114 -11.75 -10.99 -8.86
CA TYR A 114 -11.84 -12.00 -7.80
C TYR A 114 -12.21 -13.38 -8.36
N LYS A 115 -13.21 -13.46 -9.24
CA LYS A 115 -13.62 -14.68 -9.94
C LYS A 115 -12.45 -15.34 -10.69
N GLN A 116 -11.60 -14.52 -11.30
CA GLN A 116 -10.37 -14.97 -11.99
C GLN A 116 -9.19 -15.23 -11.04
N LYS A 117 -9.39 -15.13 -9.72
CA LYS A 117 -8.34 -15.30 -8.68
C LYS A 117 -7.17 -14.31 -8.84
N LYS A 118 -7.45 -13.14 -9.41
CA LYS A 118 -6.48 -12.06 -9.59
C LYS A 118 -6.56 -11.07 -8.43
N TYR A 119 -6.26 -11.53 -7.23
CA TYR A 119 -6.49 -10.84 -5.96
C TYR A 119 -5.75 -9.52 -5.82
N ALA A 120 -4.59 -9.37 -6.45
CA ALA A 120 -3.88 -8.09 -6.45
C ALA A 120 -4.70 -6.97 -7.12
N PHE A 121 -5.46 -7.31 -8.18
CA PHE A 121 -6.33 -6.33 -8.85
C PHE A 121 -7.58 -5.99 -8.03
N VAL A 122 -8.05 -6.91 -7.19
CA VAL A 122 -9.07 -6.59 -6.17
C VAL A 122 -8.51 -5.57 -5.19
N SER A 123 -7.26 -5.75 -4.74
CA SER A 123 -6.56 -4.82 -3.84
C SER A 123 -6.38 -3.43 -4.46
N ASP A 124 -6.29 -3.33 -5.78
CA ASP A 124 -6.12 -2.06 -6.49
C ASP A 124 -7.28 -1.09 -6.25
N TYR A 125 -8.51 -1.58 -6.28
CA TYR A 125 -9.68 -0.79 -5.91
C TYR A 125 -9.85 -0.68 -4.40
N ALA A 126 -9.69 -1.80 -3.69
CA ALA A 126 -9.94 -1.87 -2.26
C ALA A 126 -9.11 -0.84 -1.48
N ARG A 127 -7.81 -0.62 -1.83
CA ARG A 127 -6.95 0.36 -1.16
C ARG A 127 -7.50 1.77 -1.24
N PHE A 128 -8.06 2.17 -2.38
CA PHE A 128 -8.67 3.49 -2.53
C PHE A 128 -9.98 3.60 -1.75
N TRP A 129 -10.85 2.58 -1.81
CA TRP A 129 -12.09 2.56 -1.05
C TRP A 129 -11.83 2.64 0.46
N ILE A 130 -10.87 1.86 0.95
CA ILE A 130 -10.48 1.83 2.36
C ILE A 130 -10.00 3.22 2.80
N LEU A 131 -9.07 3.81 2.07
CA LEU A 131 -8.52 5.11 2.42
C LEU A 131 -9.54 6.25 2.27
N TYR A 132 -10.45 6.16 1.30
CA TYR A 132 -11.55 7.12 1.21
C TYR A 132 -12.43 7.07 2.46
N LYS A 133 -12.75 5.87 2.91
CA LYS A 133 -13.66 5.67 4.04
C LYS A 133 -13.02 5.91 5.41
N TYR A 134 -11.78 5.51 5.59
CA TYR A 134 -11.12 5.51 6.90
C TYR A 134 -9.90 6.45 6.98
N GLY A 135 -9.32 6.85 5.87
CA GLY A 135 -7.99 7.46 5.86
C GLY A 135 -6.93 6.47 6.32
N GLY A 136 -5.74 6.96 6.65
CA GLY A 136 -4.64 6.13 7.16
C GLY A 136 -3.56 5.86 6.12
N ILE A 137 -2.81 4.79 6.33
CA ILE A 137 -1.70 4.38 5.46
C ILE A 137 -2.04 3.02 4.85
N TYR A 138 -1.85 2.88 3.56
CA TYR A 138 -1.92 1.58 2.88
C TYR A 138 -0.53 1.12 2.47
N PHE A 139 -0.22 -0.13 2.77
CA PHE A 139 0.95 -0.84 2.27
C PHE A 139 0.55 -2.15 1.58
N ASP A 140 1.22 -2.47 0.48
CA ASP A 140 1.23 -3.85 -0.02
C ASP A 140 1.98 -4.75 0.98
N THR A 141 1.64 -6.04 1.02
CA THR A 141 2.15 -6.99 2.03
C THR A 141 3.64 -7.26 1.92
N ASP A 142 4.29 -6.77 0.88
CA ASP A 142 5.72 -6.87 0.62
C ASP A 142 6.48 -5.54 0.81
N VAL A 143 5.86 -4.57 1.47
CA VAL A 143 6.53 -3.34 1.91
C VAL A 143 7.11 -3.54 3.30
N GLU A 144 8.42 -3.45 3.42
CA GLU A 144 9.14 -3.48 4.69
C GLU A 144 9.42 -2.06 5.18
N VAL A 145 9.01 -1.72 6.40
CA VAL A 145 9.35 -0.45 7.05
C VAL A 145 10.68 -0.60 7.77
N ILE A 146 11.62 0.31 7.54
CA ILE A 146 12.98 0.26 8.12
C ILE A 146 13.27 1.40 9.10
N ARG A 147 12.38 2.40 9.19
CA ARG A 147 12.44 3.51 10.15
C ARG A 147 11.06 4.14 10.37
N PRO A 148 10.83 4.89 11.47
CA PRO A 148 9.58 5.61 11.72
C PRO A 148 9.21 6.55 10.57
N LEU A 149 7.91 6.70 10.31
CA LEU A 149 7.36 7.53 9.22
C LEU A 149 6.86 8.90 9.70
N ASP A 150 7.11 9.27 10.95
CA ASP A 150 6.55 10.48 11.58
C ASP A 150 6.86 11.74 10.78
N GLU A 151 8.09 11.87 10.26
CA GLU A 151 8.51 13.02 9.43
C GLU A 151 7.73 13.12 8.12
N ILE A 152 7.39 11.98 7.51
CA ILE A 152 6.59 11.92 6.28
C ILE A 152 5.13 12.28 6.59
N ILE A 153 4.57 11.65 7.62
CA ILE A 153 3.16 11.80 8.02
C ILE A 153 2.86 13.23 8.49
N ALA A 154 3.80 13.86 9.18
CA ALA A 154 3.70 15.27 9.59
C ALA A 154 3.58 16.24 8.40
N GLN A 155 4.01 15.80 7.20
CA GLN A 155 3.91 16.60 5.97
C GLN A 155 2.55 16.45 5.26
N GLY A 156 1.62 15.64 5.77
CA GLY A 156 0.30 15.42 5.20
C GLY A 156 0.22 14.22 4.25
N ASN A 157 -0.70 14.28 3.28
CA ASN A 157 -0.94 13.19 2.34
C ASN A 157 0.31 12.90 1.49
N PHE A 158 0.58 11.62 1.23
CA PHE A 158 1.78 11.22 0.50
C PHE A 158 1.59 10.00 -0.39
N MET A 159 2.41 9.94 -1.44
CA MET A 159 2.65 8.79 -2.31
C MET A 159 4.14 8.70 -2.67
N GLY A 160 4.55 7.60 -3.29
CA GLY A 160 5.91 7.40 -3.77
C GLY A 160 6.00 7.12 -5.27
N PHE A 161 7.04 7.64 -5.91
CA PHE A 161 7.44 7.14 -7.20
C PHE A 161 8.02 5.72 -7.06
N GLU A 162 7.68 4.85 -7.99
CA GLU A 162 8.36 3.58 -8.23
C GLU A 162 9.46 3.75 -9.27
N LEU A 163 9.19 4.59 -10.26
CA LEU A 163 10.15 5.04 -11.26
C LEU A 163 10.21 6.56 -11.22
N ASN A 164 11.39 7.09 -10.90
CA ASN A 164 11.60 8.53 -10.80
C ASN A 164 11.47 9.24 -12.14
N PRO A 165 10.97 10.49 -12.14
CA PRO A 165 11.09 11.38 -13.27
C PRO A 165 12.56 11.54 -13.72
N ASP A 166 12.81 11.48 -15.02
CA ASP A 166 14.15 11.68 -15.59
C ASP A 166 14.46 13.14 -15.95
N GLY A 167 13.44 13.99 -15.94
CA GLY A 167 13.53 15.41 -16.28
C GLY A 167 13.67 15.67 -17.79
N GLU A 168 13.62 14.64 -18.63
CA GLU A 168 13.67 14.81 -20.09
C GLU A 168 12.27 15.24 -20.60
N ASN A 169 12.09 16.54 -20.82
CA ASN A 169 10.85 17.16 -21.30
C ASN A 169 10.64 16.97 -22.81
N ASP A 170 10.72 15.76 -23.34
CA ASP A 170 10.29 15.47 -24.69
C ASP A 170 8.86 14.86 -24.66
N PRO A 171 7.79 15.67 -24.87
CA PRO A 171 6.42 15.16 -24.83
C PRO A 171 6.14 14.12 -25.92
N GLN A 172 6.96 14.06 -26.99
CA GLN A 172 6.85 13.06 -28.03
C GLN A 172 7.58 11.75 -27.70
N LYS A 173 8.47 11.80 -26.68
CA LYS A 173 9.37 10.71 -26.37
C LYS A 173 8.73 9.65 -25.48
N TYR A 174 7.78 10.02 -24.64
CA TYR A 174 7.17 9.09 -23.68
C TYR A 174 5.67 9.39 -23.44
N ALA A 175 4.83 8.35 -23.52
CA ALA A 175 3.59 8.39 -22.78
C ALA A 175 3.94 8.53 -21.27
N PRO A 176 3.16 9.29 -20.46
CA PRO A 176 3.50 9.59 -19.06
C PRO A 176 3.95 8.36 -18.26
N ARG A 177 3.30 7.22 -18.45
CA ARG A 177 3.60 5.93 -17.78
C ARG A 177 4.99 5.34 -18.05
N TYR A 178 5.79 5.90 -18.97
CA TYR A 178 7.12 5.39 -19.33
C TYR A 178 8.26 6.29 -18.88
N ALA A 179 7.97 7.57 -18.66
CA ALA A 179 8.96 8.52 -18.17
C ALA A 179 9.14 8.40 -16.65
N PHE A 180 8.05 8.17 -15.94
CA PHE A 180 8.01 7.98 -14.49
C PHE A 180 6.72 7.27 -14.08
N ALA A 181 6.69 6.75 -12.86
CA ALA A 181 5.53 6.01 -12.37
C ALA A 181 5.34 6.20 -10.86
N VAL A 182 4.11 6.50 -10.44
CA VAL A 182 3.69 6.54 -9.04
C VAL A 182 3.00 5.23 -8.69
N ASN A 183 3.48 4.54 -7.65
CA ASN A 183 2.89 3.28 -7.20
C ASN A 183 2.20 3.47 -5.83
N PRO A 184 0.87 3.39 -5.76
CA PRO A 184 0.14 3.51 -4.49
C PRO A 184 0.27 2.28 -3.59
N GLY A 185 1.02 1.24 -3.98
CA GLY A 185 1.29 0.06 -3.17
C GLY A 185 2.53 0.18 -2.30
N VAL A 186 3.50 1.04 -2.70
CA VAL A 186 4.79 1.16 -1.99
C VAL A 186 4.70 2.05 -0.75
N GLY A 187 3.68 2.90 -0.68
CA GLY A 187 3.38 3.81 0.42
C GLY A 187 2.34 4.82 -0.03
N LEU A 188 1.19 4.79 0.59
CA LEU A 188 0.06 5.67 0.31
C LEU A 188 -0.57 6.09 1.62
N GLY A 189 -0.36 7.34 2.02
CA GLY A 189 -0.96 7.93 3.22
C GLY A 189 -1.95 9.02 2.86
N MET A 190 -3.20 8.88 3.33
CA MET A 190 -4.28 9.81 2.99
C MET A 190 -5.16 10.14 4.18
N GLU A 191 -5.61 11.38 4.21
CA GLU A 191 -6.77 11.77 5.00
C GLU A 191 -8.03 11.17 4.41
N LYS A 192 -9.03 10.97 5.27
CA LYS A 192 -10.35 10.48 4.87
C LYS A 192 -10.98 11.41 3.82
N GLU A 193 -11.72 10.81 2.87
CA GLU A 193 -12.52 11.53 1.87
C GLU A 193 -11.70 12.44 0.94
N HIS A 194 -10.41 12.14 0.73
CA HIS A 194 -9.56 12.94 -0.13
C HIS A 194 -10.07 12.94 -1.60
N PRO A 195 -10.15 14.11 -2.27
CA PRO A 195 -10.75 14.23 -3.63
C PRO A 195 -10.06 13.35 -4.68
N PHE A 196 -8.73 13.25 -4.65
CA PHE A 196 -7.99 12.38 -5.56
C PHE A 196 -8.41 10.91 -5.42
N ILE A 197 -8.62 10.44 -4.18
CA ILE A 197 -9.07 9.06 -3.92
C ILE A 197 -10.47 8.85 -4.53
N LYS A 198 -11.36 9.86 -4.40
CA LYS A 198 -12.69 9.81 -5.05
C LYS A 198 -12.58 9.69 -6.57
N THR A 199 -11.67 10.47 -7.19
CA THR A 199 -11.39 10.37 -8.63
C THR A 199 -10.96 8.96 -9.04
N MET A 200 -10.10 8.32 -8.25
CA MET A 200 -9.68 6.94 -8.51
C MET A 200 -10.83 5.94 -8.37
N LEU A 201 -11.69 6.10 -7.36
CA LEU A 201 -12.88 5.25 -7.19
C LEU A 201 -13.83 5.38 -8.36
N ASP A 202 -14.11 6.61 -8.82
CA ASP A 202 -15.00 6.88 -9.95
C ASP A 202 -14.42 6.32 -11.26
N LYS A 203 -13.11 6.38 -11.44
CA LYS A 203 -12.42 5.75 -12.56
C LYS A 203 -12.61 4.24 -12.55
N TYR A 204 -12.36 3.56 -11.43
CA TYR A 204 -12.51 2.11 -11.31
C TYR A 204 -13.95 1.64 -11.47
N ALA A 205 -14.94 2.43 -11.05
CA ALA A 205 -16.36 2.11 -11.23
C ALA A 205 -16.77 2.03 -12.71
N GLN A 206 -15.99 2.64 -13.61
CA GLN A 206 -16.23 2.64 -15.06
C GLN A 206 -15.35 1.62 -15.82
N LEU A 207 -14.44 0.93 -15.11
CA LEU A 207 -13.57 -0.05 -15.74
C LEU A 207 -14.22 -1.44 -15.74
N GLU A 208 -14.06 -2.13 -16.86
CA GLU A 208 -14.17 -3.57 -16.91
C GLU A 208 -12.81 -4.20 -16.61
N TYR A 209 -12.81 -5.31 -15.86
CA TYR A 209 -11.58 -6.02 -15.60
C TYR A 209 -11.15 -6.80 -16.84
N GLU A 210 -9.99 -6.45 -17.37
CA GLU A 210 -9.26 -7.21 -18.38
C GLU A 210 -7.91 -7.63 -17.80
N THR A 211 -7.53 -8.89 -17.97
CA THR A 211 -6.19 -9.33 -17.57
C THR A 211 -5.14 -8.53 -18.34
N PRO A 212 -4.29 -7.75 -17.66
CA PRO A 212 -3.31 -6.93 -18.38
C PRO A 212 -2.36 -7.77 -19.20
N VAL A 213 -2.21 -7.44 -20.48
CA VAL A 213 -1.19 -8.04 -21.34
C VAL A 213 0.14 -7.33 -21.06
N PHE A 214 1.00 -8.02 -20.30
CA PHE A 214 2.31 -7.49 -19.94
C PHE A 214 3.19 -7.30 -21.19
N PRO A 215 4.02 -6.22 -21.29
CA PRO A 215 4.36 -5.24 -20.24
C PRO A 215 3.50 -3.96 -20.24
N TRP A 216 2.50 -3.86 -21.03
CA TRP A 216 1.82 -2.59 -21.34
C TRP A 216 0.37 -2.52 -20.84
N GLY A 217 -0.04 -3.51 -20.05
CA GLY A 217 -1.38 -3.55 -19.48
C GLY A 217 -1.72 -2.35 -18.61
N LYS A 218 -2.99 -2.03 -18.56
CA LYS A 218 -3.53 -0.99 -17.68
C LYS A 218 -3.47 -1.48 -16.23
N THR A 219 -2.54 -0.95 -15.44
CA THR A 219 -2.34 -1.28 -14.03
C THR A 219 -2.67 -0.08 -13.14
N ILE A 220 -2.83 -0.31 -11.84
CA ILE A 220 -3.03 0.77 -10.88
C ILE A 220 -1.95 1.84 -10.95
N VAL A 221 -0.70 1.44 -11.19
CA VAL A 221 0.44 2.36 -11.35
C VAL A 221 0.22 3.30 -12.54
N ALA A 222 -0.23 2.75 -13.68
CA ALA A 222 -0.55 3.54 -14.87
C ALA A 222 -1.71 4.50 -14.59
N TYR A 223 -2.82 3.98 -14.05
CA TYR A 223 -4.00 4.80 -13.74
C TYR A 223 -3.70 5.92 -12.75
N THR A 224 -2.97 5.61 -11.67
CA THR A 224 -2.59 6.60 -10.65
C THR A 224 -1.71 7.68 -11.24
N THR A 225 -0.70 7.29 -12.03
CA THR A 225 0.21 8.25 -12.68
C THR A 225 -0.52 9.15 -13.67
N GLU A 226 -1.40 8.58 -14.50
CA GLU A 226 -2.20 9.34 -15.46
C GLU A 226 -3.08 10.39 -14.78
N GLU A 227 -3.79 10.01 -13.70
CA GLU A 227 -4.66 10.96 -12.99
C GLU A 227 -3.87 12.06 -12.28
N LEU A 228 -2.73 11.72 -11.67
CA LEU A 228 -1.85 12.73 -11.08
C LEU A 228 -1.27 13.67 -12.12
N CYS A 229 -0.92 13.19 -13.32
CA CYS A 229 -0.46 14.04 -14.43
C CYS A 229 -1.54 15.03 -14.90
N LYS A 230 -2.81 14.61 -14.98
CA LYS A 230 -3.93 15.52 -15.29
C LYS A 230 -4.06 16.63 -14.24
N LEU A 231 -3.66 16.36 -13.01
CA LEU A 231 -3.71 17.29 -11.87
C LEU A 231 -2.42 18.11 -11.70
N GLY A 232 -1.44 17.94 -12.57
CA GLY A 232 -0.23 18.76 -12.59
C GLY A 232 1.07 18.08 -12.20
N LEU A 233 1.08 16.75 -11.96
CA LEU A 233 2.33 16.01 -11.77
C LEU A 233 3.18 16.08 -13.05
N LYS A 234 4.46 16.41 -12.92
CA LYS A 234 5.37 16.66 -14.03
C LYS A 234 6.54 15.68 -14.06
N ASN A 235 7.18 15.58 -15.22
CA ASN A 235 8.43 14.84 -15.36
C ASN A 235 9.63 15.69 -14.87
N VAL A 236 9.64 16.02 -13.59
CA VAL A 236 10.74 16.76 -12.93
C VAL A 236 11.20 16.01 -11.68
N GLN A 237 12.50 16.04 -11.42
CA GLN A 237 13.08 15.37 -10.26
C GLN A 237 12.69 16.05 -8.94
N GLY A 238 12.79 15.29 -7.86
CA GLY A 238 12.54 15.77 -6.50
C GLY A 238 11.11 15.49 -6.01
N ILE A 239 10.80 16.03 -4.84
CA ILE A 239 9.47 15.94 -4.23
C ILE A 239 8.55 16.89 -4.98
N GLN A 240 7.39 16.40 -5.38
CA GLN A 240 6.36 17.22 -6.01
C GLN A 240 5.10 17.24 -5.14
N GLU A 241 4.31 18.29 -5.25
CA GLU A 241 3.03 18.39 -4.57
C GLU A 241 1.90 18.59 -5.58
N VAL A 242 0.89 17.73 -5.51
CA VAL A 242 -0.28 17.72 -6.38
C VAL A 242 -1.54 17.58 -5.54
N GLN A 243 -2.41 18.56 -5.54
CA GLN A 243 -3.65 18.59 -4.74
C GLN A 243 -3.45 18.24 -3.26
N GLY A 244 -2.40 18.76 -2.63
CA GLY A 244 -2.09 18.48 -1.23
C GLY A 244 -1.52 17.06 -0.99
N ILE A 245 -1.13 16.34 -2.04
CA ILE A 245 -0.42 15.07 -1.97
C ILE A 245 1.05 15.30 -2.30
N LYS A 246 1.96 14.99 -1.39
CA LYS A 246 3.39 14.98 -1.65
C LYS A 246 3.79 13.65 -2.29
N VAL A 247 4.35 13.73 -3.49
CA VAL A 247 4.88 12.57 -4.23
C VAL A 247 6.39 12.56 -4.07
N TYR A 248 6.89 11.55 -3.35
CA TYR A 248 8.29 11.42 -2.98
C TYR A 248 9.08 10.61 -4.00
N PRO A 249 10.37 10.91 -4.22
CA PRO A 249 11.29 10.07 -5.00
C PRO A 249 11.30 8.60 -4.53
N SER A 250 11.61 7.69 -5.44
CA SER A 250 11.58 6.23 -5.17
C SER A 250 12.50 5.83 -4.02
N GLU A 251 13.60 6.54 -3.77
CA GLU A 251 14.50 6.27 -2.65
C GLU A 251 13.80 6.30 -1.28
N TYR A 252 12.66 7.00 -1.15
CA TYR A 252 11.92 7.09 0.11
C TYR A 252 11.18 5.80 0.44
N PHE A 253 10.53 5.16 -0.55
CA PHE A 253 9.61 4.04 -0.30
C PHE A 253 9.92 2.78 -1.11
N SER A 254 10.57 2.92 -2.25
CA SER A 254 10.89 1.83 -3.17
C SER A 254 12.33 1.94 -3.70
N PRO A 255 13.34 1.77 -2.82
CA PRO A 255 14.75 1.99 -3.15
C PRO A 255 15.36 0.88 -4.01
N ILE A 256 14.58 -0.13 -4.40
CA ILE A 256 15.03 -1.13 -5.37
C ILE A 256 14.79 -0.58 -6.77
N ASP A 257 15.87 -0.35 -7.50
CA ASP A 257 15.80 0.09 -8.87
C ASP A 257 15.11 -0.95 -9.75
N VAL A 258 13.97 -0.58 -10.35
CA VAL A 258 13.12 -1.51 -11.15
C VAL A 258 13.81 -2.03 -12.40
N ILE A 259 14.87 -1.37 -12.88
CA ILE A 259 15.59 -1.71 -14.08
C ILE A 259 16.72 -2.69 -13.77
N SER A 260 17.57 -2.37 -12.80
CA SER A 260 18.72 -3.17 -12.39
C SER A 260 18.38 -4.22 -11.34
N GLY A 261 17.34 -3.99 -10.54
CA GLY A 261 16.98 -4.83 -9.38
C GLY A 261 17.88 -4.60 -8.17
N LYS A 262 18.73 -3.58 -8.17
CA LYS A 262 19.64 -3.28 -7.06
C LYS A 262 18.97 -2.42 -6.00
N LEU A 263 19.30 -2.70 -4.74
CA LEU A 263 18.83 -1.97 -3.58
C LEU A 263 19.77 -0.80 -3.25
N HIS A 264 19.21 0.41 -3.20
CA HIS A 264 19.94 1.66 -2.88
C HIS A 264 19.33 2.33 -1.66
N ILE A 265 19.78 1.94 -0.47
CA ILE A 265 19.34 2.57 0.79
C ILE A 265 20.09 3.90 0.96
N THR A 266 19.35 4.98 1.19
CA THR A 266 19.86 6.30 1.52
C THR A 266 19.39 6.76 2.89
N LYS A 267 19.85 7.94 3.33
CA LYS A 267 19.30 8.58 4.54
C LYS A 267 17.81 8.93 4.45
N ASN A 268 17.27 9.00 3.23
CA ASN A 268 15.87 9.31 2.94
C ASN A 268 14.99 8.05 2.85
N THR A 269 15.53 6.85 2.96
CA THR A 269 14.75 5.61 2.81
C THR A 269 13.98 5.28 4.09
N TYR A 270 12.68 5.15 3.98
CA TYR A 270 11.75 4.78 5.06
C TYR A 270 11.21 3.37 4.93
N THR A 271 10.96 2.94 3.69
CA THR A 271 10.45 1.60 3.39
C THR A 271 11.18 0.97 2.23
N ILE A 272 11.04 -0.34 2.08
CA ILE A 272 11.58 -1.12 0.96
C ILE A 272 10.46 -1.97 0.39
N HIS A 273 10.07 -1.72 -0.85
CA HIS A 273 9.16 -2.60 -1.58
C HIS A 273 9.94 -3.80 -2.12
N ARG A 274 9.57 -5.01 -1.66
CA ARG A 274 10.34 -6.25 -1.90
C ARG A 274 9.99 -6.97 -3.22
N TYR A 275 9.00 -6.46 -3.98
CA TYR A 275 8.58 -6.99 -5.28
C TYR A 275 8.34 -8.52 -5.27
N MET A 276 7.51 -9.02 -4.34
CA MET A 276 7.19 -10.44 -4.24
C MET A 276 6.40 -10.98 -5.44
N GLY A 277 5.80 -10.09 -6.23
CA GLY A 277 5.17 -10.44 -7.51
C GLY A 277 3.98 -11.39 -7.36
N SER A 278 3.14 -11.20 -6.33
CA SER A 278 1.95 -12.05 -6.08
C SER A 278 0.92 -12.03 -7.21
N TRP A 279 1.01 -11.08 -8.13
CA TRP A 279 0.12 -10.89 -9.29
C TRP A 279 0.61 -11.58 -10.57
N GLY A 280 1.90 -12.00 -10.61
CA GLY A 280 2.50 -12.67 -11.74
C GLY A 280 2.57 -14.19 -11.55
N ASP A 281 2.76 -14.94 -12.64
CA ASP A 281 3.12 -16.34 -12.55
C ASP A 281 4.42 -16.47 -11.75
N LYS A 282 4.46 -17.37 -10.77
CA LYS A 282 5.64 -17.66 -9.96
C LYS A 282 6.77 -18.16 -10.86
N ARG A 283 7.45 -17.26 -11.53
CA ARG A 283 8.70 -17.60 -12.20
C ARG A 283 9.72 -17.85 -11.11
N HIS A 284 10.19 -19.08 -11.01
CA HIS A 284 11.37 -19.40 -10.23
C HIS A 284 12.44 -18.36 -10.51
N ARG A 285 13.11 -17.86 -9.45
CA ARG A 285 14.32 -17.04 -9.62
C ARG A 285 15.23 -17.76 -10.61
N SER A 286 15.34 -17.21 -11.80
CA SER A 286 16.16 -17.78 -12.86
C SER A 286 17.64 -17.53 -12.50
N TRP A 287 18.54 -18.45 -12.90
CA TRP A 287 19.96 -18.17 -12.88
C TRP A 287 20.33 -16.81 -13.52
N LYS A 288 19.48 -16.32 -14.43
CA LYS A 288 19.57 -14.95 -15.00
C LYS A 288 19.43 -13.85 -13.95
N ASP A 289 18.63 -14.03 -12.93
CA ASP A 289 18.46 -13.05 -11.85
C ASP A 289 19.68 -13.04 -10.93
N LEU A 290 20.37 -14.18 -10.80
CA LEU A 290 21.64 -14.27 -10.06
C LEU A 290 22.77 -13.55 -10.81
N ILE A 291 22.89 -13.77 -12.12
CA ILE A 291 23.88 -13.08 -12.95
C ILE A 291 23.61 -11.57 -12.99
N ARG A 292 22.35 -11.16 -12.94
CA ARG A 292 21.92 -9.77 -12.99
C ARG A 292 22.57 -8.92 -11.88
N SER A 293 22.79 -9.49 -10.69
CA SER A 293 23.43 -8.79 -9.58
C SER A 293 24.90 -8.40 -9.85
N TYR A 294 25.57 -9.09 -10.77
CA TYR A 294 26.98 -8.83 -11.14
C TYR A 294 27.12 -7.90 -12.35
N ILE A 295 26.02 -7.61 -13.06
CA ILE A 295 26.08 -6.73 -14.24
C ILE A 295 26.09 -5.27 -13.76
N PRO A 296 27.01 -4.42 -14.26
CA PRO A 296 27.00 -2.99 -13.96
C PRO A 296 25.68 -2.33 -14.36
N GLU A 297 25.20 -1.40 -13.56
CA GLU A 297 23.89 -0.75 -13.76
C GLU A 297 23.74 -0.07 -15.11
N TRP A 298 24.81 0.60 -15.58
CA TRP A 298 24.79 1.30 -16.86
C TRP A 298 24.44 0.39 -18.05
N VAL A 299 24.76 -0.91 -17.97
CA VAL A 299 24.39 -1.90 -19.00
C VAL A 299 22.88 -2.06 -19.09
N PHE A 300 22.18 -2.05 -17.96
CA PHE A 300 20.72 -2.14 -17.94
C PHE A 300 20.08 -0.88 -18.52
N TYR A 301 20.60 0.30 -18.15
CA TYR A 301 20.11 1.57 -18.69
C TYR A 301 20.36 1.70 -20.19
N LEU A 302 21.52 1.27 -20.67
CA LEU A 302 21.84 1.24 -22.10
C LEU A 302 20.90 0.30 -22.86
N ASN A 303 20.68 -0.91 -22.35
CA ASN A 303 19.79 -1.89 -22.97
C ASN A 303 18.33 -1.40 -22.96
N ASN A 304 17.90 -0.73 -21.91
CA ASN A 304 16.58 -0.11 -21.83
C ASN A 304 16.43 1.04 -22.81
N LYS A 305 17.46 1.88 -22.96
CA LYS A 305 17.52 2.97 -23.97
C LYS A 305 17.43 2.42 -25.39
N ILE A 306 18.11 1.30 -25.69
CA ILE A 306 18.05 0.61 -26.99
C ILE A 306 16.66 0.00 -27.22
N LYS A 307 16.08 -0.69 -26.22
CA LYS A 307 14.73 -1.24 -26.31
C LYS A 307 13.70 -0.15 -26.56
N ARG A 308 13.75 0.95 -25.81
CA ARG A 308 12.87 2.10 -25.97
C ARG A 308 12.96 2.68 -27.40
N ARG A 309 14.13 2.75 -28.02
CA ARG A 309 14.32 3.17 -29.42
C ARG A 309 13.68 2.21 -30.41
N ARG A 310 13.75 0.90 -30.19
CA ARG A 310 13.14 -0.12 -31.09
C ARG A 310 11.61 -0.08 -31.11
N TYR A 311 10.97 0.31 -30.02
CA TYR A 311 9.52 0.45 -29.95
C TYR A 311 8.97 1.77 -30.51
N LYS A 312 9.86 2.73 -30.89
CA LYS A 312 9.49 3.97 -31.55
C LYS A 312 9.28 3.83 -33.06
N ILE A 313 9.66 2.72 -33.63
CA ILE A 313 9.68 2.49 -35.10
C ILE A 313 8.45 1.66 -35.54
N LYS A 314 7.52 1.42 -34.67
CA LYS A 314 6.21 0.81 -34.99
C LYS A 314 5.15 1.75 -34.40
#